data_023861e496a264cb921380a945bffa54
#
_entry.id   023861e496a264cb921380a945bffa54
#
_cell.length_a   1.000
_cell.length_b   1.000
_cell.length_c   1.000
_cell.angle_alpha   90.00
_cell.angle_beta   90.00
_cell.angle_gamma   90.00
#
_symmetry.space_group_name_H-M   'P 1'
#
loop_
_entity.id
_entity.type
_entity.pdbx_description
1 polymer ?
#
loop_
_entity_poly.entity_id
_entity_poly.type
_entity_poly.pdbx_seq_one_letter_code
_entity_poly.pdbx_strand_id
1 'polypeptide(L)'
;MMGGVVWLVQGVIAVVVGSLGAALGKSLGQRLSERGADLAALSVWAFGALFVLVVGLSHDLGRAAAVRKRLGGLQGLGDGLRTLGRRPFATLVSWAVPAFWTVAVLAAAAIMVGRLAVEREGALRVVAAFVIHQFAVLALVGLRATWLARALVLVGPDAANRASRQ
;
A
#
# COMPACT_ATOMS: atom_id res chain seq x y z
N MET A 1 10.15 15.34 -7.10
CA MET A 1 11.34 14.48 -6.94
C MET A 1 11.27 13.44 -5.81
N MET A 2 10.59 13.67 -4.69
CA MET A 2 10.50 12.68 -3.58
C MET A 2 9.79 11.36 -3.92
N GLY A 3 8.82 11.35 -4.83
CA GLY A 3 8.11 10.11 -5.19
C GLY A 3 9.03 9.02 -5.77
N GLY A 4 9.99 9.40 -6.63
CA GLY A 4 10.91 8.44 -7.24
C GLY A 4 11.83 7.74 -6.24
N VAL A 5 12.30 8.46 -5.21
CA VAL A 5 13.16 7.88 -4.16
C VAL A 5 12.41 6.81 -3.35
N VAL A 6 11.15 7.05 -3.02
CA VAL A 6 10.33 6.07 -2.27
C VAL A 6 10.06 4.82 -3.09
N TRP A 7 9.75 4.96 -4.37
CA TRP A 7 9.59 3.82 -5.28
C TRP A 7 10.89 3.02 -5.42
N LEU A 8 12.03 3.71 -5.49
CA LEU A 8 13.35 3.08 -5.56
C LEU A 8 13.64 2.31 -4.26
N VAL A 9 13.39 2.92 -3.10
CA VAL A 9 13.55 2.26 -1.78
C VAL A 9 12.63 1.05 -1.67
N GLN A 10 11.37 1.17 -2.04
CA GLN A 10 10.43 0.04 -2.01
C GLN A 10 10.85 -1.09 -2.96
N GLY A 11 11.33 -0.74 -4.16
CA GLY A 11 11.86 -1.71 -5.12
C GLY A 11 13.09 -2.45 -4.59
N VAL A 12 14.05 -1.72 -4.01
CA VAL A 12 15.24 -2.33 -3.38
C VAL A 12 14.84 -3.26 -2.24
N ILE A 13 13.92 -2.83 -1.37
CA ILE A 13 13.42 -3.66 -0.26
C ILE A 13 12.75 -4.93 -0.78
N ALA A 14 11.91 -4.83 -1.81
CA ALA A 14 11.23 -5.98 -2.41
C ALA A 14 12.25 -6.99 -2.99
N VAL A 15 13.30 -6.50 -3.65
CA VAL A 15 14.38 -7.34 -4.19
C VAL A 15 15.19 -7.99 -3.07
N VAL A 16 15.56 -7.23 -2.03
CA VAL A 16 16.34 -7.76 -0.89
C VAL A 16 15.51 -8.79 -0.11
N VAL A 17 14.26 -8.51 0.20
CA VAL A 17 13.35 -9.45 0.90
C VAL A 17 13.11 -10.69 0.04
N GLY A 18 12.91 -10.52 -1.25
CA GLY A 18 12.72 -11.63 -2.19
C GLY A 18 13.95 -12.55 -2.27
N SER A 19 15.15 -11.96 -2.38
CA SER A 19 16.41 -12.72 -2.44
C SER A 19 16.75 -13.40 -1.13
N LEU A 20 16.53 -12.72 0.01
CA LEU A 20 16.70 -13.32 1.34
C LEU A 20 15.71 -14.46 1.59
N GLY A 21 14.44 -14.28 1.22
CA GLY A 21 13.42 -15.31 1.34
C GLY A 21 13.76 -16.56 0.52
N ALA A 22 14.23 -16.38 -0.71
CA ALA A 22 14.67 -17.47 -1.56
C ALA A 22 15.95 -18.19 -1.04
N ALA A 23 16.93 -17.41 -0.54
CA ALA A 23 18.16 -17.94 0.03
C ALA A 23 17.91 -18.72 1.33
N LEU A 24 17.06 -18.16 2.22
CA LEU A 24 16.67 -18.83 3.46
C LEU A 24 15.82 -20.07 3.18
N GLY A 25 14.89 -20.04 2.24
CA GLY A 25 14.12 -21.22 1.83
C GLY A 25 15.01 -22.37 1.37
N LYS A 26 16.07 -22.07 0.56
CA LYS A 26 17.05 -23.06 0.15
C LYS A 26 17.90 -23.60 1.30
N SER A 27 18.44 -22.75 2.16
CA SER A 27 19.35 -23.14 3.24
C SER A 27 18.63 -23.85 4.40
N LEU A 28 17.39 -23.44 4.70
CA LEU A 28 16.57 -24.02 5.75
C LEU A 28 15.87 -25.30 5.28
N GLY A 29 15.53 -25.43 4.00
CA GLY A 29 14.98 -26.66 3.42
C GLY A 29 15.87 -27.88 3.55
N GLN A 30 17.19 -27.66 3.72
CA GLN A 30 18.16 -28.74 3.98
C GLN A 30 18.25 -29.13 5.47
N ARG A 31 17.80 -28.29 6.39
CA ARG A 31 17.96 -28.47 7.85
C ARG A 31 16.63 -28.60 8.61
N LEU A 32 15.55 -28.16 8.06
CA LEU A 32 14.22 -28.19 8.66
C LEU A 32 13.31 -29.13 7.87
N SER A 33 12.24 -29.60 8.52
CA SER A 33 11.15 -30.23 7.78
C SER A 33 10.59 -29.24 6.74
N GLU A 34 9.99 -29.76 5.66
CA GLU A 34 9.39 -28.98 4.58
C GLU A 34 8.46 -27.86 5.11
N ARG A 35 7.63 -28.17 6.12
CA ARG A 35 6.77 -27.20 6.82
C ARG A 35 7.56 -26.09 7.56
N GLY A 36 8.72 -26.43 8.14
CA GLY A 36 9.56 -25.45 8.82
C GLY A 36 10.20 -24.45 7.86
N ALA A 37 10.63 -24.93 6.69
CA ALA A 37 11.17 -24.07 5.63
C ALA A 37 10.10 -23.11 5.05
N ASP A 38 8.88 -23.60 4.82
CA ASP A 38 7.76 -22.80 4.34
C ASP A 38 7.34 -21.72 5.35
N LEU A 39 7.27 -22.06 6.63
CA LEU A 39 6.97 -21.10 7.69
C LEU A 39 8.04 -20.01 7.81
N ALA A 40 9.30 -20.35 7.67
CA ALA A 40 10.40 -19.40 7.69
C ALA A 40 10.33 -18.45 6.48
N ALA A 41 10.10 -19.00 5.28
CA ALA A 41 9.90 -18.20 4.07
C ALA A 41 8.69 -17.27 4.20
N LEU A 42 7.56 -17.78 4.67
CA LEU A 42 6.34 -16.97 4.90
C LEU A 42 6.60 -15.84 5.90
N SER A 43 7.36 -16.10 6.96
CA SER A 43 7.72 -15.10 7.96
C SER A 43 8.55 -13.96 7.34
N VAL A 44 9.55 -14.28 6.51
CA VAL A 44 10.36 -13.27 5.81
C VAL A 44 9.49 -12.42 4.89
N TRP A 45 8.60 -13.04 4.13
CA TRP A 45 7.66 -12.32 3.26
C TRP A 45 6.69 -11.43 4.05
N ALA A 46 6.18 -11.92 5.18
CA ALA A 46 5.29 -11.15 6.05
C ALA A 46 6.00 -9.93 6.64
N PHE A 47 7.23 -10.08 7.14
CA PHE A 47 8.04 -8.96 7.63
C PHE A 47 8.36 -7.95 6.53
N GLY A 48 8.73 -8.42 5.34
CA GLY A 48 8.99 -7.55 4.20
C GLY A 48 7.75 -6.75 3.78
N ALA A 49 6.60 -7.41 3.69
CA ALA A 49 5.33 -6.78 3.38
C ALA A 49 4.95 -5.74 4.44
N LEU A 50 5.12 -6.06 5.73
CA LEU A 50 4.88 -5.12 6.83
C LEU A 50 5.78 -3.90 6.74
N PHE A 51 7.06 -4.09 6.42
CA PHE A 51 8.00 -2.98 6.27
C PHE A 51 7.64 -2.07 5.11
N VAL A 52 7.31 -2.63 3.93
CA VAL A 52 6.84 -1.88 2.76
C VAL A 52 5.56 -1.10 3.10
N LEU A 53 4.65 -1.70 3.84
CA LEU A 53 3.42 -1.07 4.32
C LEU A 53 3.73 0.15 5.21
N VAL A 54 4.59 -0.01 6.20
CA VAL A 54 4.97 1.07 7.13
C VAL A 54 5.64 2.23 6.38
N VAL A 55 6.54 1.93 5.45
CA VAL A 55 7.20 2.94 4.61
C VAL A 55 6.18 3.67 3.74
N GLY A 56 5.27 2.94 3.09
CA GLY A 56 4.20 3.52 2.27
C GLY A 56 3.25 4.43 3.06
N LEU A 57 2.78 3.95 4.21
CA LEU A 57 1.92 4.73 5.11
C LEU A 57 2.62 5.99 5.62
N SER A 58 3.87 5.86 6.05
CA SER A 58 4.67 6.99 6.54
C SER A 58 4.90 8.04 5.46
N HIS A 59 5.14 7.62 4.23
CA HIS A 59 5.28 8.51 3.09
C HIS A 59 3.99 9.26 2.77
N ASP A 60 2.85 8.57 2.74
CA ASP A 60 1.56 9.20 2.46
C ASP A 60 1.15 10.19 3.56
N LEU A 61 1.31 9.80 4.83
CA LEU A 61 1.08 10.68 5.97
C LEU A 61 2.04 11.87 5.96
N GLY A 62 3.31 11.63 5.59
CA GLY A 62 4.32 12.67 5.45
C GLY A 62 3.96 13.70 4.38
N ARG A 63 3.44 13.25 3.23
CA ARG A 63 2.93 14.14 2.19
C ARG A 63 1.71 14.94 2.66
N ALA A 64 0.79 14.28 3.35
CA ALA A 64 -0.38 14.94 3.93
C ALA A 64 0.03 16.01 4.97
N ALA A 65 1.03 15.71 5.81
CA ALA A 65 1.60 16.63 6.78
C ALA A 65 2.29 17.82 6.10
N ALA A 66 3.11 17.56 5.09
CA ALA A 66 3.82 18.59 4.34
C ALA A 66 2.84 19.58 3.70
N VAL A 67 1.79 19.11 3.07
CA VAL A 67 0.75 19.96 2.46
C VAL A 67 -0.03 20.72 3.53
N ARG A 68 -0.52 20.03 4.56
CA ARG A 68 -1.42 20.66 5.55
C ARG A 68 -0.72 21.65 6.45
N LYS A 69 0.53 21.36 6.86
CA LYS A 69 1.31 22.17 7.80
C LYS A 69 2.36 23.03 7.11
N ARG A 70 2.42 23.00 5.76
CA ARG A 70 3.44 23.70 4.95
C ARG A 70 4.87 23.36 5.38
N LEU A 71 5.12 22.08 5.71
CA LEU A 71 6.41 21.58 6.14
C LEU A 71 7.29 21.20 4.96
N GLY A 72 8.61 21.25 5.15
CA GLY A 72 9.54 20.62 4.22
C GLY A 72 9.37 19.10 4.18
N GLY A 73 9.84 18.44 3.11
CA GLY A 73 9.58 17.01 2.89
C GLY A 73 10.07 16.10 4.01
N LEU A 74 11.29 16.34 4.55
CA LEU A 74 11.84 15.55 5.67
C LEU A 74 11.08 15.80 6.98
N GLN A 75 10.69 17.03 7.25
CA GLN A 75 9.87 17.36 8.42
C GLN A 75 8.47 16.73 8.29
N GLY A 76 7.88 16.74 7.09
CA GLY A 76 6.62 16.06 6.81
C GLY A 76 6.72 14.56 7.06
N LEU A 77 7.80 13.91 6.62
CA LEU A 77 8.04 12.49 6.86
C LEU A 77 8.13 12.17 8.36
N GLY A 78 8.89 12.97 9.12
CA GLY A 78 8.99 12.82 10.57
C GLY A 78 7.65 12.97 11.28
N ASP A 79 6.81 13.91 10.83
CA ASP A 79 5.47 14.11 11.36
C ASP A 79 4.51 12.96 10.98
N GLY A 80 4.66 12.42 9.78
CA GLY A 80 3.95 11.21 9.33
C GLY A 80 4.27 9.99 10.20
N LEU A 81 5.55 9.73 10.46
CA LEU A 81 6.01 8.65 11.36
C LEU A 81 5.49 8.84 12.78
N ARG A 82 5.54 10.07 13.31
CA ARG A 82 5.01 10.40 14.63
C ARG A 82 3.49 10.17 14.70
N THR A 83 2.76 10.50 13.63
CA THR A 83 1.31 10.27 13.54
C THR A 83 1.01 8.77 13.54
N LEU A 84 1.76 7.98 12.76
CA LEU A 84 1.65 6.52 12.73
C LEU A 84 1.93 5.91 14.10
N GLY A 85 2.99 6.35 14.79
CA GLY A 85 3.33 5.87 16.14
C GLY A 85 2.31 6.24 17.22
N ARG A 86 1.67 7.42 17.11
CA ARG A 86 0.67 7.87 18.09
C ARG A 86 -0.69 7.20 17.92
N ARG A 87 -1.07 6.86 16.69
CA ARG A 87 -2.40 6.32 16.35
C ARG A 87 -2.31 5.16 15.36
N PRO A 88 -1.58 4.08 15.70
CA PRO A 88 -1.30 3.00 14.75
C PRO A 88 -2.58 2.33 14.26
N PHE A 89 -3.50 1.99 15.17
CA PHE A 89 -4.76 1.32 14.82
C PHE A 89 -5.66 2.19 13.95
N ALA A 90 -5.85 3.47 14.30
CA ALA A 90 -6.67 4.38 13.52
C ALA A 90 -6.10 4.57 12.10
N THR A 91 -4.79 4.65 11.97
CA THR A 91 -4.10 4.78 10.69
C THR A 91 -4.25 3.50 9.87
N LEU A 92 -3.99 2.33 10.46
CA LEU A 92 -4.10 1.05 9.79
C LEU A 92 -5.53 0.76 9.33
N VAL A 93 -6.54 0.97 10.18
CA VAL A 93 -7.95 0.76 9.81
C VAL A 93 -8.37 1.74 8.71
N SER A 94 -7.99 3.01 8.82
CA SER A 94 -8.33 4.02 7.80
C SER A 94 -7.70 3.71 6.43
N TRP A 95 -6.55 3.08 6.41
CA TRP A 95 -5.86 2.62 5.21
C TRP A 95 -6.40 1.28 4.71
N ALA A 96 -6.67 0.33 5.62
CA ALA A 96 -7.09 -1.02 5.26
C ALA A 96 -8.40 -1.06 4.48
N VAL A 97 -9.36 -0.18 4.82
CA VAL A 97 -10.64 -0.12 4.11
C VAL A 97 -10.47 0.21 2.62
N PRO A 98 -9.83 1.32 2.21
CA PRO A 98 -9.61 1.56 0.79
C PRO A 98 -8.66 0.55 0.14
N ALA A 99 -7.70 -0.02 0.88
CA ALA A 99 -6.83 -1.08 0.38
C ALA A 99 -7.60 -2.36 0.07
N PHE A 100 -8.51 -2.78 0.94
CA PHE A 100 -9.40 -3.91 0.69
C PHE A 100 -10.25 -3.70 -0.58
N TRP A 101 -10.87 -2.54 -0.71
CA TRP A 101 -11.66 -2.22 -1.90
C TRP A 101 -10.80 -2.13 -3.16
N THR A 102 -9.55 -1.70 -3.06
CA THR A 102 -8.59 -1.73 -4.18
C THR A 102 -8.39 -3.16 -4.69
N VAL A 103 -8.13 -4.10 -3.78
CA VAL A 103 -7.98 -5.52 -4.14
C VAL A 103 -9.28 -6.08 -4.72
N ALA A 104 -10.42 -5.76 -4.11
CA ALA A 104 -11.72 -6.22 -4.59
C ALA A 104 -12.04 -5.72 -6.02
N VAL A 105 -11.77 -4.44 -6.31
CA VAL A 105 -11.94 -3.86 -7.65
C VAL A 105 -11.02 -4.53 -8.66
N LEU A 106 -9.76 -4.74 -8.32
CA LEU A 106 -8.80 -5.42 -9.21
C LEU A 106 -9.19 -6.87 -9.48
N ALA A 107 -9.59 -7.60 -8.43
CA ALA A 107 -10.05 -8.98 -8.58
C ALA A 107 -11.32 -9.06 -9.44
N ALA A 108 -12.29 -8.19 -9.20
CA ALA A 108 -13.51 -8.14 -10.02
C ALA A 108 -13.20 -7.82 -11.48
N ALA A 109 -12.35 -6.82 -11.74
CA ALA A 109 -11.93 -6.47 -13.10
C ALA A 109 -11.21 -7.64 -13.80
N ALA A 110 -10.30 -8.32 -13.10
CA ALA A 110 -9.58 -9.49 -13.62
C ALA A 110 -10.53 -10.64 -13.95
N ILE A 111 -11.48 -10.95 -13.06
CA ILE A 111 -12.50 -11.98 -13.29
C ILE A 111 -13.37 -11.61 -14.50
N MET A 112 -13.84 -10.36 -14.58
CA MET A 112 -14.69 -9.92 -15.69
C MET A 112 -13.94 -9.99 -17.02
N VAL A 113 -12.71 -9.54 -17.10
CA VAL A 113 -11.88 -9.62 -18.32
C VAL A 113 -11.59 -11.08 -18.68
N GLY A 114 -11.27 -11.92 -17.70
CA GLY A 114 -11.06 -13.35 -17.93
C GLY A 114 -12.32 -14.05 -18.47
N ARG A 115 -13.50 -13.68 -17.99
CA ARG A 115 -14.79 -14.20 -18.48
C ARG A 115 -15.12 -13.76 -19.91
N LEU A 116 -14.63 -12.60 -20.34
CA LEU A 116 -14.79 -12.12 -21.72
C LEU A 116 -14.01 -12.97 -22.74
N ALA A 117 -13.06 -13.80 -22.27
CA ALA A 117 -12.18 -14.60 -23.12
C ALA A 117 -11.61 -13.76 -24.29
N VAL A 118 -10.92 -12.68 -23.94
CA VAL A 118 -10.40 -11.67 -24.90
C VAL A 118 -9.47 -12.29 -25.95
N GLU A 119 -8.90 -13.45 -25.66
CA GLU A 119 -8.08 -14.24 -26.59
C GLU A 119 -8.87 -14.76 -27.82
N ARG A 120 -10.21 -14.80 -27.73
CA ARG A 120 -11.07 -15.16 -28.88
C ARG A 120 -11.35 -13.90 -29.70
N GLU A 121 -11.21 -13.97 -30.99
CA GLU A 121 -11.45 -12.88 -31.95
C GLU A 121 -12.80 -12.19 -31.74
N GLY A 122 -12.80 -10.85 -31.64
CA GLY A 122 -14.03 -10.06 -31.54
C GLY A 122 -13.78 -8.65 -31.02
N ALA A 123 -13.92 -7.64 -31.88
CA ALA A 123 -13.72 -6.23 -31.52
C ALA A 123 -14.55 -5.78 -30.31
N LEU A 124 -15.78 -6.28 -30.15
CA LEU A 124 -16.66 -5.93 -29.03
C LEU A 124 -16.08 -6.37 -27.69
N ARG A 125 -15.38 -7.51 -27.63
CA ARG A 125 -14.75 -8.01 -26.40
C ARG A 125 -13.56 -7.14 -25.98
N VAL A 126 -12.77 -6.68 -26.95
CA VAL A 126 -11.65 -5.76 -26.71
C VAL A 126 -12.20 -4.44 -26.16
N VAL A 127 -13.26 -3.89 -26.76
CA VAL A 127 -13.90 -2.66 -26.29
C VAL A 127 -14.44 -2.85 -24.86
N ALA A 128 -15.11 -3.97 -24.59
CA ALA A 128 -15.64 -4.27 -23.25
C ALA A 128 -14.51 -4.40 -22.21
N ALA A 129 -13.42 -5.09 -22.52
CA ALA A 129 -12.25 -5.19 -21.65
C ALA A 129 -11.63 -3.82 -21.36
N PHE A 130 -11.52 -2.97 -22.40
CA PHE A 130 -11.03 -1.60 -22.26
C PHE A 130 -11.93 -0.78 -21.33
N VAL A 131 -13.25 -0.84 -21.50
CA VAL A 131 -14.21 -0.14 -20.65
C VAL A 131 -14.10 -0.61 -19.19
N ILE A 132 -14.03 -1.93 -18.95
CA ILE A 132 -13.83 -2.48 -17.60
C ILE A 132 -12.54 -1.93 -16.99
N HIS A 133 -11.45 -1.90 -17.76
CA HIS A 133 -10.16 -1.36 -17.31
C HIS A 133 -10.28 0.12 -16.91
N GLN A 134 -10.95 0.95 -17.72
CA GLN A 134 -11.14 2.36 -17.41
C GLN A 134 -11.94 2.57 -16.13
N PHE A 135 -13.02 1.80 -15.93
CA PHE A 135 -13.79 1.85 -14.68
C PHE A 135 -12.95 1.42 -13.46
N ALA A 136 -12.13 0.37 -13.60
CA ALA A 136 -11.23 -0.05 -12.54
C ALA A 136 -10.22 1.07 -12.19
N VAL A 137 -9.59 1.71 -13.19
CA VAL A 137 -8.67 2.82 -12.98
C VAL A 137 -9.35 3.99 -12.25
N LEU A 138 -10.54 4.40 -12.68
CA LEU A 138 -11.30 5.48 -12.02
C LEU A 138 -11.63 5.14 -10.57
N ALA A 139 -12.07 3.90 -10.30
CA ALA A 139 -12.35 3.43 -8.95
C ALA A 139 -11.08 3.46 -8.07
N LEU A 140 -9.93 3.02 -8.59
CA LEU A 140 -8.65 3.06 -7.88
C LEU A 140 -8.21 4.47 -7.55
N VAL A 141 -8.36 5.41 -8.49
CA VAL A 141 -8.09 6.85 -8.27
C VAL A 141 -8.98 7.40 -7.16
N GLY A 142 -10.28 7.08 -7.18
CA GLY A 142 -11.24 7.50 -6.14
C GLY A 142 -10.88 6.92 -4.76
N LEU A 143 -10.52 5.64 -4.68
CA LEU A 143 -10.07 5.00 -3.43
C LEU A 143 -8.79 5.64 -2.90
N ARG A 144 -7.85 5.96 -3.79
CA ARG A 144 -6.62 6.67 -3.41
C ARG A 144 -6.89 8.07 -2.89
N ALA A 145 -7.80 8.80 -3.54
CA ALA A 145 -8.22 10.12 -3.08
C ALA A 145 -8.89 10.05 -1.69
N THR A 146 -9.74 9.06 -1.47
CA THR A 146 -10.38 8.80 -0.17
C THR A 146 -9.36 8.54 0.94
N TRP A 147 -8.34 7.71 0.66
CA TRP A 147 -7.25 7.49 1.62
C TRP A 147 -6.51 8.80 1.94
N LEU A 148 -6.12 9.57 0.91
CA LEU A 148 -5.40 10.84 1.11
C LEU A 148 -6.22 11.85 1.90
N ALA A 149 -7.53 11.93 1.67
CA ALA A 149 -8.45 12.77 2.46
C ALA A 149 -8.45 12.36 3.94
N ARG A 150 -8.51 11.05 4.23
CA ARG A 150 -8.40 10.53 5.61
C ARG A 150 -7.02 10.81 6.23
N ALA A 151 -5.95 10.65 5.46
CA ALA A 151 -4.60 10.97 5.91
C ALA A 151 -4.47 12.44 6.32
N LEU A 152 -5.08 13.36 5.56
CA LEU A 152 -5.14 14.78 5.92
C LEU A 152 -5.86 15.03 7.26
N VAL A 153 -6.92 14.27 7.55
CA VAL A 153 -7.62 14.36 8.85
C VAL A 153 -6.75 13.82 9.98
N LEU A 154 -6.09 12.68 9.78
CA LEU A 154 -5.23 12.04 10.79
C LEU A 154 -4.05 12.93 11.20
N VAL A 155 -3.45 13.64 10.25
CA VAL A 155 -2.32 14.56 10.49
C VAL A 155 -2.76 15.90 11.09
N GLY A 156 -4.06 16.16 11.15
CA GLY A 156 -4.60 17.41 11.73
C GLY A 156 -4.34 17.56 13.23
N PRO A 157 -4.41 18.80 13.76
CA PRO A 157 -4.34 19.02 15.19
C PRO A 157 -5.45 18.27 15.90
N ASP A 158 -5.12 17.63 17.02
CA ASP A 158 -6.10 16.92 17.83
C ASP A 158 -7.26 17.84 18.22
N ALA A 159 -8.48 17.30 18.21
CA ALA A 159 -9.66 18.05 18.64
C ALA A 159 -9.50 18.57 20.10
N ALA A 160 -8.77 17.83 20.94
CA ALA A 160 -8.42 18.24 22.30
C ALA A 160 -7.55 19.51 22.34
N ASN A 161 -6.63 19.69 21.35
CA ASN A 161 -5.78 20.88 21.25
C ASN A 161 -6.55 22.11 20.69
N ARG A 162 -7.73 21.91 20.14
CA ARG A 162 -8.62 23.02 19.74
C ARG A 162 -9.48 23.50 20.91
N ALA A 163 -9.92 22.60 21.77
CA ALA A 163 -10.69 22.97 22.94
C ALA A 163 -9.89 23.73 24.02
N SER A 164 -8.57 23.50 24.10
CA SER A 164 -7.69 24.23 25.04
C SER A 164 -7.23 25.60 24.52
N ARG A 165 -7.61 26.01 23.30
CA ARG A 165 -7.28 27.33 22.73
C ARG A 165 -8.49 28.26 22.61
N GLN A 166 -9.65 27.82 23.02
CA GLN A 166 -10.87 28.63 23.21
C GLN A 166 -11.07 28.94 24.69
#